data_600e0b2431ae97e681503c12d650a0c9
#
_entry.id   600e0b2431ae97e681503c12d650a0c9
#
_cell.length_a   1.000
_cell.length_b   1.000
_cell.length_c   1.000
_cell.angle_alpha   90.00
_cell.angle_beta   90.00
_cell.angle_gamma   90.00
#
_symmetry.space_group_name_H-M   'P 1'
#
loop_
_entity.id
_entity.type
_entity.pdbx_description
1 polymer ?
#
loop_
_entity_poly.entity_id
_entity_poly.type
_entity_poly.pdbx_seq_one_letter_code
_entity_poly.pdbx_strand_id
1 'polypeptide(L)'
;MPTIGNIDLGEFPLLLAPMEDVSDPPFRRLCKMHGADMLYSEFISSEGLIRDAIKSRQKLDIFDYERPVGIQIFGGDEEAMALSAKIVATVNPDLVDINFGCPVKKVVSKGAGAGVLKDIDLMVRLTKAVVNSTTLPVTVKTRLGWDEQSINIEEVAERLQDVGISALTIHARTRSQMYKGHSDWSYIAKVKDNPRMHIPIFGNGDIDSPEKALEYRNKYGIDGIMIGRAAIGYPWIFNEIKHYFATGELLPSPTIADRVEAAKNHLLWSVEWKGERQGVVEMRRHYANYFKGIPNFKEHRHKLVTLDSSEEVVKALDNVLEVLGDKR
;
A
#
# COMPACT_ATOMS: atom_id res chain seq x y z
N MET A 1 19.84 1.35 -10.56
CA MET A 1 18.71 0.61 -9.95
C MET A 1 18.36 1.30 -8.64
N PRO A 2 17.10 1.57 -8.33
CA PRO A 2 16.73 2.21 -7.07
C PRO A 2 16.99 1.25 -5.91
N THR A 3 17.68 1.77 -4.88
CA THR A 3 17.92 1.05 -3.62
C THR A 3 17.34 1.84 -2.46
N ILE A 4 16.74 1.15 -1.49
CA ILE A 4 16.31 1.75 -0.22
C ILE A 4 17.28 1.28 0.86
N GLY A 5 18.23 2.14 1.24
CA GLY A 5 19.36 1.70 2.06
C GLY A 5 20.16 0.61 1.35
N ASN A 6 20.17 -0.60 1.91
CA ASN A 6 20.82 -1.79 1.32
C ASN A 6 19.86 -2.72 0.55
N ILE A 7 18.60 -2.35 0.40
CA ILE A 7 17.57 -3.16 -0.29
C ILE A 7 17.59 -2.83 -1.77
N ASP A 8 18.02 -3.78 -2.59
CA ASP A 8 17.93 -3.68 -4.05
C ASP A 8 16.52 -4.09 -4.50
N LEU A 9 15.84 -3.21 -5.21
CA LEU A 9 14.48 -3.42 -5.70
C LEU A 9 14.39 -3.73 -7.20
N GLY A 10 15.55 -3.89 -7.86
CA GLY A 10 15.62 -4.09 -9.30
C GLY A 10 15.51 -2.79 -10.10
N GLU A 11 15.28 -2.91 -11.42
CA GLU A 11 15.34 -1.75 -12.34
C GLU A 11 14.21 -0.76 -12.14
N PHE A 12 12.98 -1.25 -12.02
CA PHE A 12 11.78 -0.42 -11.85
C PHE A 12 10.75 -1.14 -10.98
N PRO A 13 10.81 -0.97 -9.64
CA PRO A 13 10.00 -1.73 -8.71
C PRO A 13 8.53 -1.29 -8.71
N LEU A 14 7.67 -2.27 -8.47
CA LEU A 14 6.25 -2.11 -8.22
C LEU A 14 5.96 -2.39 -6.74
N LEU A 15 5.49 -1.36 -6.03
CA LEU A 15 5.29 -1.40 -4.60
C LEU A 15 3.79 -1.53 -4.28
N LEU A 16 3.42 -2.36 -3.29
CA LEU A 16 2.06 -2.37 -2.76
C LEU A 16 1.89 -1.22 -1.76
N ALA A 17 0.87 -0.40 -1.95
CA ALA A 17 0.57 0.70 -1.03
C ALA A 17 0.06 0.20 0.34
N PRO A 18 0.44 0.86 1.45
CA PRO A 18 -0.18 0.65 2.76
C PRO A 18 -1.64 1.11 2.73
N MET A 19 -2.57 0.20 3.03
CA MET A 19 -4.02 0.46 3.02
C MET A 19 -4.67 -0.15 4.25
N GLU A 20 -5.34 0.69 5.05
CA GLU A 20 -6.06 0.26 6.25
C GLU A 20 -7.13 -0.77 5.91
N ASP A 21 -7.23 -1.82 6.70
CA ASP A 21 -8.14 -2.95 6.53
C ASP A 21 -7.98 -3.71 5.19
N VAL A 22 -6.84 -3.58 4.50
CA VAL A 22 -6.61 -4.21 3.19
C VAL A 22 -5.22 -4.83 3.09
N SER A 23 -4.14 -4.09 3.40
CA SER A 23 -2.77 -4.59 3.25
C SER A 23 -2.29 -5.40 4.47
N ASP A 24 -3.12 -6.33 4.91
CA ASP A 24 -2.83 -7.34 5.92
C ASP A 24 -1.94 -8.47 5.34
N PRO A 25 -1.36 -9.35 6.17
CA PRO A 25 -0.49 -10.41 5.70
C PRO A 25 -1.09 -11.31 4.59
N PRO A 26 -2.36 -11.77 4.68
CA PRO A 26 -2.98 -12.55 3.61
C PRO A 26 -3.02 -11.83 2.26
N PHE A 27 -3.38 -10.56 2.25
CA PHE A 27 -3.44 -9.78 1.01
C PHE A 27 -2.03 -9.45 0.49
N ARG A 28 -1.09 -9.11 1.38
CA ARG A 28 0.32 -8.90 1.00
C ARG A 28 0.91 -10.16 0.35
N ARG A 29 0.61 -11.36 0.91
CA ARG A 29 1.00 -12.65 0.32
C ARG A 29 0.54 -12.80 -1.13
N LEU A 30 -0.73 -12.51 -1.40
CA LEU A 30 -1.25 -12.52 -2.78
C LEU A 30 -0.51 -11.55 -3.69
N CYS A 31 -0.33 -10.31 -3.28
CA CYS A 31 0.37 -9.31 -4.08
C CYS A 31 1.83 -9.73 -4.35
N LYS A 32 2.51 -10.33 -3.36
CA LYS A 32 3.87 -10.86 -3.52
C LYS A 32 3.92 -11.98 -4.55
N MET A 33 3.00 -12.95 -4.47
CA MET A 33 2.90 -14.06 -5.43
C MET A 33 2.64 -13.57 -6.86
N HIS A 34 1.99 -12.42 -7.01
CA HIS A 34 1.75 -11.78 -8.31
C HIS A 34 2.79 -10.74 -8.69
N GLY A 35 3.94 -10.69 -8.01
CA GLY A 35 5.11 -9.94 -8.46
C GLY A 35 5.26 -8.53 -7.89
N ALA A 36 4.58 -8.17 -6.80
CA ALA A 36 4.94 -6.96 -6.05
C ALA A 36 6.38 -7.07 -5.50
N ASP A 37 7.21 -6.07 -5.75
CA ASP A 37 8.63 -6.09 -5.36
C ASP A 37 8.81 -5.71 -3.90
N MET A 38 8.06 -4.72 -3.42
CA MET A 38 8.08 -4.23 -2.06
C MET A 38 6.67 -4.14 -1.50
N LEU A 39 6.49 -4.59 -0.26
CA LEU A 39 5.21 -4.57 0.44
C LEU A 39 5.28 -3.65 1.66
N TYR A 40 4.13 -3.12 2.07
CA TYR A 40 3.98 -2.33 3.29
C TYR A 40 2.83 -2.86 4.13
N SER A 41 3.01 -2.84 5.45
CA SER A 41 1.92 -3.15 6.39
C SER A 41 0.79 -2.11 6.28
N GLU A 42 -0.34 -2.40 6.88
CA GLU A 42 -1.28 -1.34 7.26
C GLU A 42 -0.58 -0.34 8.19
N PHE A 43 -1.03 0.93 8.17
CA PHE A 43 -0.40 1.93 9.02
C PHE A 43 -0.79 1.77 10.50
N ILE A 44 0.21 1.87 11.39
CA ILE A 44 0.07 1.64 12.82
C ILE A 44 0.15 2.97 13.57
N SER A 45 -0.82 3.24 14.45
CA SER A 45 -0.77 4.42 15.33
C SER A 45 0.37 4.30 16.33
N SER A 46 1.27 5.29 16.37
CA SER A 46 2.33 5.38 17.38
C SER A 46 1.78 5.33 18.79
N GLU A 47 0.75 6.11 19.10
CA GLU A 47 0.04 6.11 20.36
C GLU A 47 -0.58 4.75 20.73
N GLY A 48 -1.09 4.02 19.72
CA GLY A 48 -1.63 2.69 19.93
C GLY A 48 -0.53 1.66 20.20
N LEU A 49 0.59 1.80 19.52
CA LEU A 49 1.72 0.86 19.62
C LEU A 49 2.44 0.98 20.95
N ILE A 50 2.75 2.20 21.41
CA ILE A 50 3.42 2.42 22.70
C ILE A 50 2.55 2.05 23.91
N ARG A 51 1.22 2.04 23.75
CA ARG A 51 0.26 1.59 24.79
C ARG A 51 -0.10 0.11 24.67
N ASP A 52 0.62 -0.63 23.86
CA ASP A 52 0.43 -2.07 23.67
C ASP A 52 -0.98 -2.49 23.23
N ALA A 53 -1.64 -1.65 22.43
CA ALA A 53 -2.96 -1.95 21.93
C ALA A 53 -2.94 -3.18 21.00
N ILE A 54 -3.77 -4.18 21.30
CA ILE A 54 -3.82 -5.49 20.61
C ILE A 54 -3.85 -5.33 19.08
N LYS A 55 -4.71 -4.47 18.55
CA LYS A 55 -4.80 -4.23 17.10
C LYS A 55 -3.53 -3.62 16.51
N SER A 56 -2.82 -2.78 17.26
CA SER A 56 -1.55 -2.20 16.81
C SER A 56 -0.45 -3.26 16.80
N ARG A 57 -0.43 -4.15 17.79
CA ARG A 57 0.51 -5.27 17.86
C ARG A 57 0.29 -6.27 16.73
N GLN A 58 -0.94 -6.64 16.44
CA GLN A 58 -1.26 -7.57 15.35
C GLN A 58 -0.78 -7.07 13.97
N LYS A 59 -0.79 -5.75 13.74
CA LYS A 59 -0.29 -5.17 12.49
C LYS A 59 1.25 -5.20 12.33
N LEU A 60 1.97 -5.59 13.38
CA LEU A 60 3.42 -5.85 13.32
C LEU A 60 3.75 -7.21 12.69
N ASP A 61 2.77 -8.10 12.53
CA ASP A 61 2.99 -9.43 11.96
C ASP A 61 3.47 -9.32 10.51
N ILE A 62 4.66 -9.84 10.27
CA ILE A 62 5.30 -9.97 8.96
C ILE A 62 5.88 -11.37 8.82
N PHE A 63 6.02 -11.84 7.58
CA PHE A 63 6.47 -13.18 7.27
C PHE A 63 7.58 -13.15 6.22
N ASP A 64 8.47 -14.14 6.23
CA ASP A 64 9.63 -14.18 5.33
C ASP A 64 9.24 -14.19 3.84
N TYR A 65 8.09 -14.77 3.49
CA TYR A 65 7.61 -14.79 2.10
C TYR A 65 7.19 -13.40 1.57
N GLU A 66 7.04 -12.40 2.45
CA GLU A 66 6.66 -11.04 2.07
C GLU A 66 7.86 -10.14 1.76
N ARG A 67 9.07 -10.56 2.13
CA ARG A 67 10.26 -9.71 2.04
C ARG A 67 10.62 -9.33 0.59
N PRO A 68 11.06 -8.07 0.36
CA PRO A 68 11.20 -7.03 1.38
C PRO A 68 9.85 -6.43 1.80
N VAL A 69 9.69 -6.18 3.11
CA VAL A 69 8.47 -5.63 3.70
C VAL A 69 8.77 -4.51 4.68
N GLY A 70 8.07 -3.38 4.53
CA GLY A 70 8.14 -2.23 5.42
C GLY A 70 6.96 -2.18 6.39
N ILE A 71 7.22 -1.77 7.62
CA ILE A 71 6.16 -1.47 8.58
C ILE A 71 5.91 0.03 8.61
N GLN A 72 4.66 0.45 8.35
CA GLN A 72 4.28 1.85 8.32
C GLN A 72 3.69 2.31 9.65
N ILE A 73 4.22 3.40 10.20
CA ILE A 73 3.74 4.07 11.42
C ILE A 73 3.22 5.47 11.14
N PHE A 74 2.32 5.97 11.99
CA PHE A 74 1.86 7.35 11.94
C PHE A 74 1.62 7.92 13.35
N GLY A 75 1.87 9.20 13.52
CA GLY A 75 1.66 9.93 14.76
C GLY A 75 1.86 11.42 14.57
N GLY A 76 1.60 12.18 15.62
CA GLY A 76 1.83 13.63 15.70
C GLY A 76 2.72 14.04 16.87
N ASP A 77 3.28 13.07 17.59
CA ASP A 77 4.15 13.27 18.73
C ASP A 77 5.53 12.65 18.48
N GLU A 78 6.59 13.42 18.69
CA GLU A 78 7.97 13.03 18.37
C GLU A 78 8.46 11.84 19.22
N GLU A 79 8.15 11.83 20.52
CA GLU A 79 8.56 10.76 21.42
C GLU A 79 7.83 9.46 21.09
N ALA A 80 6.51 9.52 20.86
CA ALA A 80 5.71 8.36 20.49
C ALA A 80 6.17 7.77 19.14
N MET A 81 6.55 8.59 18.17
CA MET A 81 7.08 8.13 16.88
C MET A 81 8.45 7.47 17.05
N ALA A 82 9.35 8.05 17.85
CA ALA A 82 10.66 7.49 18.17
C ALA A 82 10.55 6.13 18.88
N LEU A 83 9.70 6.03 19.89
CA LEU A 83 9.46 4.78 20.62
C LEU A 83 8.82 3.72 19.71
N SER A 84 7.88 4.12 18.86
CA SER A 84 7.25 3.20 17.90
C SER A 84 8.26 2.64 16.90
N ALA A 85 9.21 3.44 16.41
CA ALA A 85 10.26 2.96 15.53
C ALA A 85 11.15 1.90 16.20
N LYS A 86 11.46 2.07 17.49
CA LYS A 86 12.18 1.07 18.29
C LYS A 86 11.39 -0.23 18.44
N ILE A 87 10.08 -0.14 18.71
CA ILE A 87 9.20 -1.32 18.80
C ILE A 87 9.13 -2.04 17.43
N VAL A 88 8.95 -1.29 16.33
CA VAL A 88 8.95 -1.85 14.98
C VAL A 88 10.26 -2.58 14.68
N ALA A 89 11.40 -2.03 15.07
CA ALA A 89 12.69 -2.67 14.85
C ALA A 89 12.81 -4.04 15.54
N THR A 90 12.07 -4.31 16.62
CA THR A 90 12.12 -5.61 17.33
C THR A 90 11.55 -6.78 16.53
N VAL A 91 10.68 -6.52 15.53
CA VAL A 91 10.13 -7.56 14.65
C VAL A 91 10.92 -7.68 13.33
N ASN A 92 12.04 -6.94 13.23
CA ASN A 92 13.02 -7.03 12.14
C ASN A 92 12.40 -6.90 10.72
N PRO A 93 11.63 -5.84 10.41
CA PRO A 93 11.22 -5.55 9.04
C PRO A 93 12.44 -5.11 8.20
N ASP A 94 12.25 -5.00 6.89
CA ASP A 94 13.31 -4.50 6.01
C ASP A 94 13.47 -2.97 6.08
N LEU A 95 12.40 -2.24 6.45
CA LEU A 95 12.42 -0.79 6.67
C LEU A 95 11.27 -0.32 7.58
N VAL A 96 11.38 0.91 8.07
CA VAL A 96 10.29 1.66 8.72
C VAL A 96 9.78 2.72 7.76
N ASP A 97 8.46 2.78 7.54
CA ASP A 97 7.84 3.82 6.73
C ASP A 97 6.98 4.77 7.56
N ILE A 98 6.98 6.05 7.23
CA ILE A 98 6.20 7.07 7.94
C ILE A 98 5.04 7.52 7.06
N ASN A 99 3.81 7.49 7.62
CA ASN A 99 2.62 7.96 6.92
C ASN A 99 2.32 9.44 7.21
N PHE A 100 2.52 10.28 6.21
CA PHE A 100 2.05 11.67 6.17
C PHE A 100 0.98 11.89 5.09
N GLY A 101 0.31 10.82 4.64
CA GLY A 101 -0.65 10.87 3.54
C GLY A 101 -2.09 10.50 3.87
N CYS A 102 -2.37 9.87 5.03
CA CYS A 102 -3.72 9.42 5.39
C CYS A 102 -4.68 10.62 5.58
N PRO A 103 -5.74 10.78 4.73
CA PRO A 103 -6.60 11.94 4.77
C PRO A 103 -7.79 11.80 5.74
N VAL A 104 -7.94 10.65 6.41
CA VAL A 104 -9.09 10.30 7.24
C VAL A 104 -9.23 11.27 8.42
N LYS A 105 -10.44 11.82 8.62
CA LYS A 105 -10.72 12.85 9.64
C LYS A 105 -10.22 12.46 11.04
N LYS A 106 -10.42 11.21 11.46
CA LYS A 106 -10.00 10.70 12.77
C LYS A 106 -8.47 10.74 12.98
N VAL A 107 -7.69 10.58 11.91
CA VAL A 107 -6.22 10.67 11.94
C VAL A 107 -5.79 12.14 11.92
N VAL A 108 -6.33 12.90 10.97
CA VAL A 108 -6.00 14.31 10.73
C VAL A 108 -6.33 15.20 11.95
N SER A 109 -7.46 14.95 12.62
CA SER A 109 -7.86 15.73 13.81
C SER A 109 -6.94 15.55 15.02
N LYS A 110 -6.07 14.53 14.98
CA LYS A 110 -5.03 14.28 16.00
C LYS A 110 -3.67 14.87 15.60
N GLY A 111 -3.59 15.70 14.55
CA GLY A 111 -2.33 16.23 14.04
C GLY A 111 -1.42 15.18 13.40
N ALA A 112 -1.98 14.04 12.92
CA ALA A 112 -1.22 12.94 12.36
C ALA A 112 -1.60 12.67 10.89
N GLY A 113 -0.86 11.78 10.22
CA GLY A 113 -1.06 11.48 8.82
C GLY A 113 -0.99 12.75 7.96
N ALA A 114 -1.96 12.96 7.06
CA ALA A 114 -1.99 14.16 6.23
C ALA A 114 -2.26 15.47 7.02
N GLY A 115 -2.58 15.40 8.32
CA GLY A 115 -2.69 16.57 9.19
C GLY A 115 -1.37 17.32 9.35
N VAL A 116 -0.24 16.59 9.28
CA VAL A 116 1.12 17.13 9.40
C VAL A 116 1.52 17.98 8.19
N LEU A 117 0.85 17.85 7.04
CA LEU A 117 1.11 18.68 5.84
C LEU A 117 0.89 20.17 6.05
N LYS A 118 0.26 20.58 7.15
CA LYS A 118 0.08 21.98 7.53
C LYS A 118 1.28 22.57 8.27
N ASP A 119 2.19 21.72 8.75
CA ASP A 119 3.34 22.09 9.55
C ASP A 119 4.56 21.25 9.11
N ILE A 120 5.31 21.78 8.14
CA ILE A 120 6.49 21.09 7.59
C ILE A 120 7.57 20.95 8.67
N ASP A 121 7.70 21.90 9.58
CA ASP A 121 8.70 21.83 10.65
C ASP A 121 8.39 20.67 11.60
N LEU A 122 7.13 20.44 11.93
CA LEU A 122 6.71 19.26 12.69
C LEU A 122 7.00 17.96 11.89
N MET A 123 6.71 17.96 10.59
CA MET A 123 6.98 16.79 9.72
C MET A 123 8.47 16.42 9.76
N VAL A 124 9.35 17.41 9.67
CA VAL A 124 10.80 17.24 9.74
C VAL A 124 11.24 16.71 11.12
N ARG A 125 10.71 17.27 12.21
CA ARG A 125 11.04 16.82 13.57
C ARG A 125 10.58 15.38 13.81
N LEU A 126 9.34 15.02 13.42
CA LEU A 126 8.82 13.63 13.53
C LEU A 126 9.69 12.65 12.74
N THR A 127 10.07 13.02 11.51
CA THR A 127 10.93 12.17 10.67
C THR A 127 12.32 12.00 11.30
N LYS A 128 12.92 13.09 11.77
CA LYS A 128 14.22 13.05 12.45
C LYS A 128 14.19 12.18 13.72
N ALA A 129 13.11 12.25 14.49
CA ALA A 129 12.93 11.42 15.67
C ALA A 129 12.91 9.92 15.32
N VAL A 130 12.25 9.53 14.22
CA VAL A 130 12.23 8.15 13.72
C VAL A 130 13.61 7.73 13.21
N VAL A 131 14.23 8.53 12.32
CA VAL A 131 15.55 8.24 11.74
C VAL A 131 16.61 8.01 12.84
N ASN A 132 16.60 8.83 13.88
CA ASN A 132 17.55 8.71 14.99
C ASN A 132 17.25 7.54 15.94
N SER A 133 16.13 6.85 15.80
CA SER A 133 15.67 5.82 16.76
C SER A 133 15.82 4.39 16.23
N THR A 134 16.25 4.21 14.99
CA THR A 134 16.45 2.90 14.36
C THR A 134 17.67 2.90 13.45
N THR A 135 18.23 1.72 13.22
CA THR A 135 19.28 1.50 12.20
C THR A 135 18.69 1.03 10.87
N LEU A 136 17.40 0.74 10.84
CA LEU A 136 16.70 0.35 9.61
C LEU A 136 16.58 1.56 8.66
N PRO A 137 16.54 1.34 7.33
CA PRO A 137 16.18 2.39 6.40
C PRO A 137 14.82 3.00 6.76
N VAL A 138 14.71 4.32 6.72
CA VAL A 138 13.45 5.02 6.95
C VAL A 138 12.95 5.61 5.64
N THR A 139 11.67 5.35 5.31
CA THR A 139 11.01 5.93 4.14
C THR A 139 9.81 6.76 4.57
N VAL A 140 9.32 7.60 3.68
CA VAL A 140 8.14 8.42 3.92
C VAL A 140 7.15 8.27 2.79
N LYS A 141 5.85 8.14 3.13
CA LYS A 141 4.75 8.25 2.18
C LYS A 141 3.89 9.47 2.48
N THR A 142 3.79 10.39 1.50
CA THR A 142 3.09 11.67 1.66
C THR A 142 2.18 12.01 0.48
N ARG A 143 1.63 13.22 0.47
CA ARG A 143 0.82 13.82 -0.59
C ARG A 143 1.45 15.13 -1.05
N LEU A 144 0.89 15.76 -2.10
CA LEU A 144 1.37 17.00 -2.69
C LEU A 144 1.33 18.21 -1.73
N GLY A 145 0.42 18.18 -0.77
CA GLY A 145 0.17 19.24 0.19
C GLY A 145 -1.19 19.10 0.83
N TRP A 146 -1.62 20.05 1.64
CA TRP A 146 -2.91 20.05 2.31
C TRP A 146 -4.07 20.29 1.32
N ASP A 147 -3.99 21.33 0.51
CA ASP A 147 -4.92 21.70 -0.54
C ASP A 147 -4.19 22.30 -1.74
N GLU A 148 -4.92 22.80 -2.74
CA GLU A 148 -4.37 23.32 -3.98
C GLU A 148 -3.55 24.62 -3.77
N GLN A 149 -3.85 25.42 -2.72
CA GLN A 149 -3.15 26.63 -2.37
C GLN A 149 -1.87 26.39 -1.56
N SER A 150 -1.70 25.18 -1.03
CA SER A 150 -0.60 24.81 -0.15
C SER A 150 0.15 23.55 -0.63
N ILE A 151 0.28 23.41 -1.97
CA ILE A 151 1.16 22.40 -2.55
C ILE A 151 2.62 22.80 -2.27
N ASN A 152 3.33 21.95 -1.52
CA ASN A 152 4.67 22.23 -1.02
C ASN A 152 5.60 21.01 -1.12
N ILE A 153 5.26 20.04 -1.98
CA ILE A 153 5.95 18.75 -2.04
C ILE A 153 7.43 18.87 -2.40
N GLU A 154 7.85 19.87 -3.19
CA GLU A 154 9.24 20.09 -3.56
C GLU A 154 10.08 20.44 -2.33
N GLU A 155 9.64 21.42 -1.50
CA GLU A 155 10.28 21.76 -0.24
C GLU A 155 10.27 20.60 0.76
N VAL A 156 9.12 19.89 0.88
CA VAL A 156 8.97 18.74 1.74
C VAL A 156 9.98 17.64 1.37
N ALA A 157 10.13 17.34 0.09
CA ALA A 157 11.04 16.31 -0.40
C ALA A 157 12.49 16.60 -0.03
N GLU A 158 12.96 17.82 -0.28
CA GLU A 158 14.33 18.26 0.08
C GLU A 158 14.57 18.15 1.59
N ARG A 159 13.67 18.71 2.39
CA ARG A 159 13.82 18.74 3.86
C ARG A 159 13.77 17.35 4.47
N LEU A 160 12.95 16.45 3.94
CA LEU A 160 12.89 15.06 4.40
C LEU A 160 14.14 14.26 4.01
N GLN A 161 14.67 14.47 2.81
CA GLN A 161 15.96 13.88 2.42
C GLN A 161 17.09 14.38 3.34
N ASP A 162 17.13 15.69 3.64
CA ASP A 162 18.17 16.30 4.48
C ASP A 162 18.19 15.72 5.91
N VAL A 163 17.07 15.20 6.42
CA VAL A 163 17.03 14.51 7.72
C VAL A 163 17.30 13.01 7.64
N GLY A 164 17.54 12.46 6.45
CA GLY A 164 18.10 11.13 6.26
C GLY A 164 17.10 10.04 5.91
N ILE A 165 15.97 10.33 5.28
CA ILE A 165 15.14 9.28 4.72
C ILE A 165 15.84 8.61 3.52
N SER A 166 15.52 7.33 3.30
CA SER A 166 16.13 6.51 2.25
C SER A 166 15.31 6.45 0.95
N ALA A 167 14.03 6.83 0.97
CA ALA A 167 13.17 6.98 -0.20
C ALA A 167 11.91 7.78 0.14
N LEU A 168 11.28 8.35 -0.88
CA LEU A 168 10.03 9.10 -0.74
C LEU A 168 8.97 8.58 -1.72
N THR A 169 7.78 8.24 -1.20
CA THR A 169 6.60 7.93 -2.02
C THR A 169 5.62 9.11 -1.99
N ILE A 170 5.23 9.59 -3.16
CA ILE A 170 4.33 10.74 -3.30
C ILE A 170 3.01 10.31 -3.92
N HIS A 171 1.91 10.46 -3.18
CA HIS A 171 0.58 10.36 -3.77
C HIS A 171 0.25 11.69 -4.47
N ALA A 172 0.03 11.63 -5.77
CA ALA A 172 -0.17 12.77 -6.67
C ALA A 172 -1.54 13.47 -6.50
N ARG A 173 -1.96 13.65 -5.27
CA ARG A 173 -3.15 14.41 -4.84
C ARG A 173 -2.86 15.16 -3.57
N THR A 174 -3.57 16.28 -3.36
CA THR A 174 -3.60 16.95 -2.05
C THR A 174 -4.47 16.18 -1.04
N ARG A 175 -4.36 16.53 0.23
CA ARG A 175 -5.25 15.97 1.27
C ARG A 175 -6.71 16.32 1.01
N SER A 176 -7.00 17.53 0.58
CA SER A 176 -8.39 18.02 0.37
C SER A 176 -9.09 17.30 -0.79
N GLN A 177 -8.37 16.90 -1.81
CA GLN A 177 -8.88 16.09 -2.90
C GLN A 177 -9.30 14.69 -2.44
N MET A 178 -8.69 14.16 -1.38
CA MET A 178 -8.86 12.76 -0.93
C MET A 178 -8.61 11.76 -2.07
N TYR A 179 -9.67 11.32 -2.77
CA TYR A 179 -9.62 10.42 -3.94
C TYR A 179 -10.42 10.98 -5.14
N LYS A 180 -10.87 12.24 -5.06
CA LYS A 180 -11.64 12.89 -6.14
C LYS A 180 -10.70 13.48 -7.20
N GLY A 181 -11.23 13.67 -8.41
CA GLY A 181 -10.49 14.20 -9.54
C GLY A 181 -9.39 13.24 -10.01
N HIS A 182 -8.43 13.77 -10.74
CA HIS A 182 -7.27 13.03 -11.25
C HIS A 182 -6.02 13.31 -10.42
N SER A 183 -5.11 12.34 -10.37
CA SER A 183 -3.78 12.54 -9.77
C SER A 183 -2.90 13.37 -10.70
N ASP A 184 -2.24 14.39 -10.16
CA ASP A 184 -1.32 15.25 -10.93
C ASP A 184 0.14 14.86 -10.67
N TRP A 185 0.67 14.06 -11.55
CA TRP A 185 2.05 13.57 -11.47
C TRP A 185 3.11 14.59 -11.90
N SER A 186 2.72 15.74 -12.43
CA SER A 186 3.67 16.79 -12.81
C SER A 186 4.48 17.29 -11.60
N TYR A 187 3.88 17.30 -10.41
CA TYR A 187 4.57 17.64 -9.17
C TYR A 187 5.58 16.57 -8.74
N ILE A 188 5.31 15.28 -9.03
CA ILE A 188 6.28 14.21 -8.75
C ILE A 188 7.49 14.36 -9.69
N ALA A 189 7.25 14.68 -10.97
CA ALA A 189 8.32 14.95 -11.93
C ALA A 189 9.20 16.12 -11.47
N LYS A 190 8.62 17.21 -10.99
CA LYS A 190 9.40 18.35 -10.46
C LYS A 190 10.31 17.95 -9.29
N VAL A 191 9.82 17.11 -8.38
CA VAL A 191 10.64 16.54 -7.31
C VAL A 191 11.75 15.67 -7.88
N LYS A 192 11.45 14.83 -8.86
CA LYS A 192 12.42 13.91 -9.47
C LYS A 192 13.50 14.66 -10.27
N ASP A 193 13.11 15.72 -10.98
CA ASP A 193 14.01 16.54 -11.80
C ASP A 193 14.85 17.52 -10.97
N ASN A 194 14.57 17.66 -9.68
CA ASN A 194 15.33 18.52 -8.79
C ASN A 194 16.76 17.96 -8.58
N PRO A 195 17.82 18.67 -8.98
CA PRO A 195 19.20 18.19 -8.90
C PRO A 195 19.70 17.95 -7.47
N ARG A 196 18.99 18.46 -6.46
CA ARG A 196 19.30 18.20 -5.04
C ARG A 196 18.78 16.85 -4.56
N MET A 197 17.82 16.21 -5.30
CA MET A 197 17.26 14.94 -4.89
C MET A 197 18.16 13.77 -5.33
N HIS A 198 18.57 12.95 -4.36
CA HIS A 198 19.46 11.81 -4.57
C HIS A 198 18.83 10.46 -4.16
N ILE A 199 17.73 10.50 -3.39
CA ILE A 199 17.00 9.30 -2.96
C ILE A 199 15.97 8.88 -4.02
N PRO A 200 15.57 7.58 -4.06
CA PRO A 200 14.49 7.13 -4.93
C PRO A 200 13.17 7.85 -4.66
N ILE A 201 12.49 8.23 -5.75
CA ILE A 201 11.16 8.85 -5.74
C ILE A 201 10.16 7.91 -6.38
N PHE A 202 9.20 7.43 -5.59
CA PHE A 202 8.13 6.54 -6.05
C PHE A 202 6.84 7.31 -6.25
N GLY A 203 6.21 7.10 -7.42
CA GLY A 203 4.93 7.72 -7.74
C GLY A 203 3.75 6.86 -7.30
N ASN A 204 2.68 7.50 -6.82
CA ASN A 204 1.44 6.84 -6.44
C ASN A 204 0.22 7.67 -6.88
N GLY A 205 -0.82 6.99 -7.34
CA GLY A 205 -2.11 7.60 -7.73
C GLY A 205 -2.56 7.19 -9.13
N ASP A 206 -3.77 6.63 -9.22
CA ASP A 206 -4.51 6.30 -10.44
C ASP A 206 -3.81 5.35 -11.43
N ILE A 207 -2.83 4.57 -10.99
CA ILE A 207 -2.27 3.49 -11.80
C ILE A 207 -3.21 2.28 -11.71
N ASP A 208 -3.86 1.98 -12.81
CA ASP A 208 -4.91 0.97 -12.92
C ASP A 208 -4.79 0.09 -14.18
N SER A 209 -3.77 0.31 -15.02
CA SER A 209 -3.43 -0.55 -16.15
C SER A 209 -1.93 -0.60 -16.44
N PRO A 210 -1.45 -1.64 -17.14
CA PRO A 210 -0.06 -1.74 -17.60
C PRO A 210 0.37 -0.60 -18.51
N GLU A 211 -0.49 -0.18 -19.45
CA GLU A 211 -0.21 0.88 -20.41
C GLU A 211 0.01 2.22 -19.69
N LYS A 212 -0.83 2.52 -18.71
CA LYS A 212 -0.71 3.75 -17.91
C LYS A 212 0.54 3.72 -17.03
N ALA A 213 0.89 2.56 -16.49
CA ALA A 213 2.14 2.39 -15.75
C ALA A 213 3.36 2.68 -16.64
N LEU A 214 3.37 2.19 -17.89
CA LEU A 214 4.43 2.46 -18.85
C LEU A 214 4.45 3.93 -19.28
N GLU A 215 3.29 4.52 -19.57
CA GLU A 215 3.18 5.95 -19.90
C GLU A 215 3.80 6.80 -18.78
N TYR A 216 3.44 6.51 -17.52
CA TYR A 216 3.89 7.32 -16.38
C TYR A 216 5.38 7.09 -16.07
N ARG A 217 5.89 5.85 -16.20
CA ARG A 217 7.32 5.57 -16.15
C ARG A 217 8.09 6.44 -17.12
N ASN A 218 7.68 6.47 -18.38
CA ASN A 218 8.38 7.18 -19.45
C ASN A 218 8.24 8.70 -19.35
N LYS A 219 7.07 9.18 -18.90
CA LYS A 219 6.75 10.61 -18.88
C LYS A 219 7.35 11.35 -17.68
N TYR A 220 7.42 10.69 -16.53
CA TYR A 220 7.75 11.36 -15.27
C TYR A 220 9.10 10.96 -14.67
N GLY A 221 9.85 10.06 -15.30
CA GLY A 221 11.22 9.68 -14.93
C GLY A 221 11.40 9.13 -13.51
N ILE A 222 10.34 8.68 -12.87
CA ILE A 222 10.30 8.17 -11.49
C ILE A 222 11.07 6.84 -11.35
N ASP A 223 11.46 6.49 -10.14
CA ASP A 223 12.25 5.29 -9.85
C ASP A 223 11.41 4.01 -9.65
N GLY A 224 10.10 4.15 -9.54
CA GLY A 224 9.15 3.04 -9.40
C GLY A 224 7.73 3.53 -9.10
N ILE A 225 6.79 2.61 -9.06
CA ILE A 225 5.37 2.90 -8.89
C ILE A 225 4.81 2.18 -7.68
N MET A 226 4.06 2.92 -6.84
CA MET A 226 3.28 2.32 -5.75
C MET A 226 1.81 2.20 -6.18
N ILE A 227 1.27 0.97 -6.09
CA ILE A 227 -0.09 0.62 -6.50
C ILE A 227 -0.95 0.37 -5.26
N GLY A 228 -2.12 1.00 -5.20
CA GLY A 228 -3.08 0.83 -4.11
C GLY A 228 -4.37 0.17 -4.59
N ARG A 229 -5.42 0.96 -4.76
CA ARG A 229 -6.78 0.50 -5.04
C ARG A 229 -6.93 -0.47 -6.21
N ALA A 230 -6.09 -0.34 -7.24
CA ALA A 230 -6.12 -1.23 -8.39
C ALA A 230 -5.73 -2.68 -8.06
N ALA A 231 -4.95 -2.90 -6.99
CA ALA A 231 -4.59 -4.24 -6.55
C ALA A 231 -5.70 -4.93 -5.73
N ILE A 232 -6.70 -4.19 -5.20
CA ILE A 232 -7.75 -4.74 -4.33
C ILE A 232 -8.63 -5.70 -5.13
N GLY A 233 -8.55 -7.00 -4.83
CA GLY A 233 -9.24 -8.06 -5.57
C GLY A 233 -8.70 -8.26 -7.00
N TYR A 234 -7.58 -7.62 -7.34
CA TYR A 234 -6.92 -7.76 -8.63
C TYR A 234 -5.38 -7.75 -8.49
N PRO A 235 -4.79 -8.70 -7.74
CA PRO A 235 -3.35 -8.72 -7.49
C PRO A 235 -2.52 -8.96 -8.77
N TRP A 236 -3.13 -9.46 -9.84
CA TRP A 236 -2.50 -9.68 -11.16
C TRP A 236 -1.91 -8.41 -11.78
N ILE A 237 -2.36 -7.22 -11.37
CA ILE A 237 -1.86 -5.94 -11.87
C ILE A 237 -0.32 -5.84 -11.83
N PHE A 238 0.33 -6.44 -10.84
CA PHE A 238 1.78 -6.39 -10.71
C PHE A 238 2.50 -7.20 -11.81
N ASN A 239 2.10 -8.44 -12.05
CA ASN A 239 2.72 -9.26 -13.11
C ASN A 239 2.28 -8.80 -14.51
N GLU A 240 1.07 -8.29 -14.67
CA GLU A 240 0.62 -7.69 -15.92
C GLU A 240 1.49 -6.48 -16.32
N ILE A 241 1.78 -5.57 -15.37
CA ILE A 241 2.66 -4.43 -15.62
C ILE A 241 4.08 -4.90 -15.98
N LYS A 242 4.64 -5.85 -15.23
CA LYS A 242 5.98 -6.38 -15.51
C LYS A 242 6.07 -7.06 -16.87
N HIS A 243 5.07 -7.87 -17.21
CA HIS A 243 5.00 -8.50 -18.52
C HIS A 243 4.94 -7.46 -19.64
N TYR A 244 4.07 -6.47 -19.49
CA TYR A 244 3.93 -5.39 -20.48
C TYR A 244 5.22 -4.57 -20.63
N PHE A 245 5.94 -4.30 -19.54
CA PHE A 245 7.24 -3.62 -19.60
C PHE A 245 8.30 -4.44 -20.36
N ALA A 246 8.24 -5.76 -20.23
CA ALA A 246 9.22 -6.66 -20.87
C ALA A 246 8.90 -6.93 -22.36
N THR A 247 7.62 -6.99 -22.73
CA THR A 247 7.20 -7.50 -24.05
C THR A 247 6.45 -6.48 -24.91
N GLY A 248 5.82 -5.46 -24.29
CA GLY A 248 4.87 -4.59 -24.95
C GLY A 248 3.49 -5.23 -25.18
N GLU A 249 3.26 -6.46 -24.70
CA GLU A 249 2.02 -7.19 -24.89
C GLU A 249 1.24 -7.33 -23.58
N LEU A 250 -0.10 -7.28 -23.66
CA LEU A 250 -0.96 -7.49 -22.51
C LEU A 250 -1.12 -8.99 -22.22
N LEU A 251 -1.10 -9.35 -20.94
CA LEU A 251 -1.53 -10.69 -20.51
C LEU A 251 -3.04 -10.86 -20.70
N PRO A 252 -3.52 -12.09 -20.95
CA PRO A 252 -4.95 -12.39 -20.85
C PRO A 252 -5.49 -12.03 -19.48
N SER A 253 -6.71 -11.48 -19.44
CA SER A 253 -7.37 -11.21 -18.15
C SER A 253 -7.58 -12.49 -17.34
N PRO A 254 -7.47 -12.43 -16.00
CA PRO A 254 -7.71 -13.57 -15.13
C PRO A 254 -9.08 -14.20 -15.38
N THR A 255 -9.10 -15.51 -15.54
CA THR A 255 -10.33 -16.30 -15.70
C THR A 255 -11.15 -16.29 -14.41
N ILE A 256 -12.40 -16.78 -14.48
CA ILE A 256 -13.22 -16.97 -13.27
C ILE A 256 -12.55 -17.99 -12.32
N ALA A 257 -11.90 -19.02 -12.86
CA ALA A 257 -11.14 -19.99 -12.07
C ALA A 257 -10.01 -19.32 -11.27
N ASP A 258 -9.19 -18.48 -11.92
CA ASP A 258 -8.11 -17.73 -11.25
C ASP A 258 -8.66 -16.84 -10.13
N ARG A 259 -9.78 -16.16 -10.38
CA ARG A 259 -10.41 -15.26 -9.39
C ARG A 259 -10.99 -16.02 -8.20
N VAL A 260 -11.61 -17.18 -8.44
CA VAL A 260 -12.12 -18.05 -7.38
C VAL A 260 -10.97 -18.60 -6.55
N GLU A 261 -9.90 -19.08 -7.17
CA GLU A 261 -8.71 -19.57 -6.47
C GLU A 261 -8.07 -18.48 -5.60
N ALA A 262 -7.84 -17.29 -6.15
CA ALA A 262 -7.29 -16.16 -5.40
C ALA A 262 -8.19 -15.75 -4.21
N ALA A 263 -9.52 -15.71 -4.41
CA ALA A 263 -10.47 -15.38 -3.34
C ALA A 263 -10.49 -16.45 -2.24
N LYS A 264 -10.39 -17.74 -2.59
CA LYS A 264 -10.29 -18.85 -1.62
C LYS A 264 -8.99 -18.79 -0.83
N ASN A 265 -7.86 -18.62 -1.50
CA ASN A 265 -6.55 -18.50 -0.85
C ASN A 265 -6.52 -17.32 0.12
N HIS A 266 -7.05 -16.16 -0.29
CA HIS A 266 -7.16 -15.00 0.58
C HIS A 266 -8.02 -15.28 1.80
N LEU A 267 -9.18 -15.92 1.63
CA LEU A 267 -10.07 -16.32 2.74
C LEU A 267 -9.36 -17.26 3.72
N LEU A 268 -8.78 -18.36 3.21
CA LEU A 268 -8.16 -19.38 4.06
C LEU A 268 -6.99 -18.82 4.85
N TRP A 269 -6.13 -18.00 4.24
CA TRP A 269 -5.04 -17.33 4.97
C TRP A 269 -5.55 -16.28 5.95
N SER A 270 -6.67 -15.60 5.63
CA SER A 270 -7.29 -14.66 6.58
C SER A 270 -7.85 -15.38 7.80
N VAL A 271 -8.45 -16.55 7.62
CA VAL A 271 -8.93 -17.40 8.71
C VAL A 271 -7.76 -17.96 9.53
N GLU A 272 -6.70 -18.43 8.87
CA GLU A 272 -5.48 -18.91 9.54
C GLU A 272 -4.85 -17.83 10.44
N TRP A 273 -4.78 -16.59 9.97
CA TRP A 273 -4.14 -15.50 10.71
C TRP A 273 -5.04 -14.84 11.75
N LYS A 274 -6.34 -14.65 11.46
CA LYS A 274 -7.29 -13.88 12.30
C LYS A 274 -8.26 -14.74 13.09
N GLY A 275 -8.33 -16.04 12.79
CA GLY A 275 -9.38 -16.94 13.25
C GLY A 275 -10.65 -16.86 12.38
N GLU A 276 -11.48 -17.89 12.51
CA GLU A 276 -12.65 -18.15 11.65
C GLU A 276 -13.56 -16.93 11.50
N ARG A 277 -14.10 -16.44 12.61
CA ARG A 277 -15.09 -15.35 12.58
C ARG A 277 -14.57 -14.08 11.95
N GLN A 278 -13.38 -13.64 12.36
CA GLN A 278 -12.83 -12.37 11.88
C GLN A 278 -12.36 -12.49 10.43
N GLY A 279 -11.70 -13.59 10.08
CA GLY A 279 -11.25 -13.87 8.70
C GLY A 279 -12.40 -13.86 7.71
N VAL A 280 -13.51 -14.58 8.03
CA VAL A 280 -14.70 -14.61 7.16
C VAL A 280 -15.37 -13.24 7.04
N VAL A 281 -15.57 -12.52 8.15
CA VAL A 281 -16.27 -11.22 8.14
C VAL A 281 -15.46 -10.16 7.38
N GLU A 282 -14.15 -10.10 7.54
CA GLU A 282 -13.33 -9.09 6.88
C GLU A 282 -13.19 -9.35 5.38
N MET A 283 -13.23 -10.61 4.94
CA MET A 283 -13.22 -10.96 3.52
C MET A 283 -14.44 -10.47 2.74
N ARG A 284 -15.57 -10.18 3.39
CA ARG A 284 -16.79 -9.66 2.75
C ARG A 284 -16.55 -8.40 1.93
N ARG A 285 -15.62 -7.54 2.33
CA ARG A 285 -15.24 -6.32 1.60
C ARG A 285 -14.48 -6.58 0.31
N HIS A 286 -13.86 -7.76 0.16
CA HIS A 286 -13.00 -8.10 -0.97
C HIS A 286 -13.74 -8.79 -2.12
N TYR A 287 -14.78 -9.58 -1.85
CA TYR A 287 -15.44 -10.39 -2.88
C TYR A 287 -15.96 -9.58 -4.08
N ALA A 288 -16.53 -8.39 -3.84
CA ALA A 288 -17.01 -7.53 -4.91
C ALA A 288 -15.90 -7.09 -5.88
N ASN A 289 -14.66 -6.98 -5.39
CA ASN A 289 -13.54 -6.56 -6.21
C ASN A 289 -12.95 -7.73 -7.01
N TYR A 290 -12.87 -8.94 -6.43
CA TYR A 290 -12.42 -10.14 -7.16
C TYR A 290 -13.26 -10.42 -8.40
N PHE A 291 -14.57 -10.20 -8.33
CA PHE A 291 -15.52 -10.48 -9.41
C PHE A 291 -16.07 -9.23 -10.08
N LYS A 292 -15.36 -8.10 -9.97
CA LYS A 292 -15.74 -6.85 -10.64
C LYS A 292 -15.81 -7.07 -12.15
N GLY A 293 -16.92 -6.62 -12.75
CA GLY A 293 -17.14 -6.74 -14.20
C GLY A 293 -17.70 -8.10 -14.67
N ILE A 294 -17.86 -9.08 -13.77
CA ILE A 294 -18.46 -10.37 -14.13
C ILE A 294 -20.00 -10.24 -14.19
N PRO A 295 -20.63 -10.54 -15.33
CA PRO A 295 -22.08 -10.53 -15.46
C PRO A 295 -22.75 -11.51 -14.47
N ASN A 296 -23.95 -11.17 -14.02
CA ASN A 296 -24.80 -12.01 -13.15
C ASN A 296 -24.19 -12.35 -11.77
N PHE A 297 -23.13 -11.68 -11.33
CA PHE A 297 -22.48 -11.96 -10.04
C PHE A 297 -23.27 -11.45 -8.82
N LYS A 298 -24.32 -10.66 -8.98
CA LYS A 298 -25.04 -10.00 -7.86
C LYS A 298 -25.57 -11.00 -6.80
N GLU A 299 -26.18 -12.10 -7.21
CA GLU A 299 -26.73 -13.11 -6.29
C GLU A 299 -25.61 -13.87 -5.56
N HIS A 300 -24.56 -14.26 -6.27
CA HIS A 300 -23.38 -14.88 -5.69
C HIS A 300 -22.72 -13.96 -4.66
N ARG A 301 -22.57 -12.66 -4.97
CA ARG A 301 -22.06 -11.68 -4.01
C ARG A 301 -22.91 -11.62 -2.74
N HIS A 302 -24.23 -11.57 -2.87
CA HIS A 302 -25.12 -11.53 -1.70
C HIS A 302 -24.89 -12.75 -0.81
N LYS A 303 -24.82 -13.94 -1.38
CA LYS A 303 -24.52 -15.17 -0.66
C LYS A 303 -23.18 -15.11 0.05
N LEU A 304 -22.09 -14.73 -0.65
CA LEU A 304 -20.73 -14.65 -0.08
C LEU A 304 -20.61 -13.70 1.11
N VAL A 305 -21.36 -12.59 1.13
CA VAL A 305 -21.28 -11.61 2.23
C VAL A 305 -22.20 -11.91 3.40
N THR A 306 -23.04 -12.94 3.32
CA THR A 306 -23.99 -13.35 4.38
C THR A 306 -23.56 -14.63 5.11
N LEU A 307 -22.69 -15.43 4.52
CA LEU A 307 -22.18 -16.65 5.14
C LEU A 307 -21.23 -16.35 6.28
N ASP A 308 -21.23 -17.18 7.32
CA ASP A 308 -20.46 -16.99 8.55
C ASP A 308 -19.35 -18.04 8.76
N SER A 309 -19.25 -19.03 7.89
CA SER A 309 -18.27 -20.11 7.92
C SER A 309 -17.42 -20.11 6.65
N SER A 310 -16.11 -20.27 6.81
CA SER A 310 -15.18 -20.37 5.68
C SER A 310 -15.49 -21.56 4.77
N GLU A 311 -15.93 -22.68 5.32
CA GLU A 311 -16.34 -23.86 4.56
C GLU A 311 -17.53 -23.55 3.64
N GLU A 312 -18.55 -22.87 4.16
CA GLU A 312 -19.71 -22.44 3.36
C GLU A 312 -19.33 -21.44 2.27
N VAL A 313 -18.42 -20.50 2.59
CA VAL A 313 -17.92 -19.52 1.62
C VAL A 313 -17.12 -20.24 0.52
N VAL A 314 -16.26 -21.19 0.85
CA VAL A 314 -15.53 -21.98 -0.14
C VAL A 314 -16.50 -22.72 -1.07
N LYS A 315 -17.53 -23.40 -0.53
CA LYS A 315 -18.58 -24.06 -1.34
C LYS A 315 -19.33 -23.06 -2.24
N ALA A 316 -19.59 -21.86 -1.73
CA ALA A 316 -20.23 -20.81 -2.53
C ALA A 316 -19.32 -20.28 -3.65
N LEU A 317 -18.01 -20.18 -3.43
CA LEU A 317 -17.02 -19.85 -4.45
C LEU A 317 -16.87 -20.95 -5.49
N ASP A 318 -16.94 -22.25 -5.10
CA ASP A 318 -16.99 -23.36 -6.05
C ASP A 318 -18.23 -23.28 -6.95
N ASN A 319 -19.37 -22.95 -6.38
CA ASN A 319 -20.59 -22.73 -7.16
C ASN A 319 -20.48 -21.54 -8.14
N VAL A 320 -19.74 -20.49 -7.78
CA VAL A 320 -19.42 -19.41 -8.76
C VAL A 320 -18.66 -19.97 -9.96
N LEU A 321 -17.68 -20.83 -9.72
CA LEU A 321 -16.91 -21.46 -10.79
C LEU A 321 -17.78 -22.38 -11.66
N GLU A 322 -18.67 -23.18 -11.06
CA GLU A 322 -19.57 -24.08 -11.79
C GLU A 322 -20.57 -23.35 -12.68
N VAL A 323 -21.12 -22.22 -12.18
CA VAL A 323 -22.20 -21.48 -12.85
C VAL A 323 -21.67 -20.46 -13.85
N LEU A 324 -20.62 -19.73 -13.49
CA LEU A 324 -20.08 -18.60 -14.26
C LEU A 324 -18.73 -18.91 -14.91
N GLY A 325 -18.09 -20.01 -14.56
CA GLY A 325 -16.83 -20.44 -15.17
C GLY A 325 -16.98 -20.65 -16.66
N ASP A 326 -15.92 -20.37 -17.41
CA ASP A 326 -15.89 -20.60 -18.84
C ASP A 326 -16.15 -22.09 -19.13
N LYS A 327 -17.29 -22.40 -19.68
CA LYS A 327 -17.55 -23.72 -20.26
C LYS A 327 -16.68 -23.81 -21.52
N ARG A 328 -15.50 -24.45 -21.37
CA ARG A 328 -14.66 -24.83 -22.52
C ARG A 328 -15.39 -25.77 -23.44
#